data_b7ad05e0af6bf9bb6bd204dfe6c22dbd
#
_entry.id   b7ad05e0af6bf9bb6bd204dfe6c22dbd
#
_cell.length_a   1.000
_cell.length_b   1.000
_cell.length_c   1.000
_cell.angle_alpha   90.00
_cell.angle_beta   90.00
_cell.angle_gamma   90.00
#
_symmetry.space_group_name_H-M   'P 1'
#
loop_
_entity.id
_entity.type
_entity.pdbx_description
1 polymer ?
#
loop_
_entity_poly.entity_id
_entity_poly.type
_entity_poly.pdbx_seq_one_letter_code
_entity_poly.pdbx_strand_id
1 'polypeptide(L)'
;MNSRGPAFLILFATLMATAGTGISIVAFPWLALQHRDSARDASIVAAAMTLPLVLSTLVAGTAVDYFGRRRISLVSDSLSCTAVAAVPLTALLFGADAVNLAELAVLAFLAAGFDPAGVTARQSMLPEAAARAGWSLDRTNSIYEAILNLAYILGPGVGGLMIAAVGGINTMWLTAGFFGLSFLAIAVMRLEGTGKPHHATRPEGLVSGVVEGLRFVWNMRVLRTLGLIDLVVTALYLPMESVLFPKYFTDRHQPAQLGWALMALGVGGVAGALGYAVLSRRTRRRTALLVATLTFGAATVGIAFLPPLPVILLLCGVTGLVYGPIQPIYNYVMQTRTPQRLRGRVVGVMTGLMYAAGPLGLLVAGPLADAAGLTVTFMALAVPILVVGLVACGLPSLRELDRAPEFAEDAESFGA
;
A
#
# COMPACT_ATOMS: atom_id res chain seq x y z
N MET A 1 -19.56 -30.61 -8.92
CA MET A 1 -20.37 -29.44 -9.34
C MET A 1 -19.51 -28.19 -9.27
N ASN A 2 -19.27 -27.55 -10.41
CA ASN A 2 -18.51 -26.30 -10.45
C ASN A 2 -19.29 -25.18 -9.76
N SER A 3 -18.82 -24.69 -8.65
CA SER A 3 -19.43 -23.57 -7.93
C SER A 3 -18.46 -22.37 -7.97
N ARG A 4 -18.86 -21.28 -8.63
CA ARG A 4 -18.10 -20.02 -8.71
C ARG A 4 -18.20 -19.20 -7.43
N GLY A 5 -19.12 -19.54 -6.52
CA GLY A 5 -19.38 -18.81 -5.29
C GLY A 5 -18.13 -18.50 -4.45
N PRO A 6 -17.28 -19.48 -4.10
CA PRO A 6 -16.09 -19.23 -3.29
C PRO A 6 -15.12 -18.23 -3.92
N ALA A 7 -14.89 -18.32 -5.25
CA ALA A 7 -14.01 -17.37 -5.94
C ALA A 7 -14.55 -15.94 -5.88
N PHE A 8 -15.85 -15.75 -6.15
CA PHE A 8 -16.48 -14.44 -6.03
C PHE A 8 -16.45 -13.90 -4.60
N LEU A 9 -16.67 -14.74 -3.58
CA LEU A 9 -16.64 -14.32 -2.18
C LEU A 9 -15.23 -13.88 -1.75
N ILE A 10 -14.17 -14.57 -2.17
CA ILE A 10 -12.79 -14.15 -1.89
C ILE A 10 -12.48 -12.82 -2.59
N LEU A 11 -12.82 -12.67 -3.86
CA LEU A 11 -12.59 -11.45 -4.61
C LEU A 11 -13.37 -10.26 -4.02
N PHE A 12 -14.63 -10.48 -3.63
CA PHE A 12 -15.46 -9.49 -2.96
C PHE A 12 -14.89 -9.11 -1.58
N ALA A 13 -14.49 -10.10 -0.77
CA ALA A 13 -13.86 -9.85 0.52
C ALA A 13 -12.55 -9.05 0.36
N THR A 14 -11.75 -9.37 -0.64
CA THR A 14 -10.53 -8.61 -0.96
C THR A 14 -10.84 -7.17 -1.32
N LEU A 15 -11.82 -6.94 -2.20
CA LEU A 15 -12.26 -5.59 -2.55
C LEU A 15 -12.69 -4.80 -1.32
N MET A 16 -13.56 -5.38 -0.50
CA MET A 16 -14.10 -4.72 0.69
C MET A 16 -13.00 -4.41 1.71
N ALA A 17 -12.20 -5.40 2.11
CA ALA A 17 -11.15 -5.20 3.10
C ALA A 17 -10.11 -4.17 2.61
N THR A 18 -9.64 -4.29 1.37
CA THR A 18 -8.62 -3.38 0.82
C THR A 18 -9.16 -1.96 0.64
N ALA A 19 -10.42 -1.80 0.21
CA ALA A 19 -11.06 -0.49 0.18
C ALA A 19 -11.18 0.10 1.60
N GLY A 20 -11.56 -0.70 2.59
CA GLY A 20 -11.59 -0.29 3.99
C GLY A 20 -10.23 0.20 4.49
N THR A 21 -9.15 -0.53 4.17
CA THR A 21 -7.78 -0.12 4.50
C THR A 21 -7.40 1.19 3.82
N GLY A 22 -7.69 1.33 2.51
CA GLY A 22 -7.40 2.55 1.76
C GLY A 22 -8.14 3.79 2.30
N ILE A 23 -9.41 3.64 2.68
CA ILE A 23 -10.18 4.71 3.33
C ILE A 23 -9.58 5.06 4.69
N SER A 24 -9.19 4.05 5.49
CA SER A 24 -8.61 4.23 6.83
C SER A 24 -7.31 5.03 6.80
N ILE A 25 -6.48 4.88 5.77
CA ILE A 25 -5.21 5.60 5.59
C ILE A 25 -5.41 7.12 5.62
N VAL A 26 -6.54 7.61 5.12
CA VAL A 26 -6.87 9.04 5.13
C VAL A 26 -7.75 9.41 6.33
N ALA A 27 -8.70 8.57 6.69
CA ALA A 27 -9.71 8.91 7.70
C ALA A 27 -9.13 9.01 9.12
N PHE A 28 -8.20 8.13 9.51
CA PHE A 28 -7.56 8.20 10.82
C PHE A 28 -6.71 9.47 11.03
N PRO A 29 -5.75 9.82 10.13
CA PRO A 29 -5.02 11.08 10.24
C PRO A 29 -5.92 12.33 10.15
N TRP A 30 -6.95 12.28 9.32
CA TRP A 30 -7.94 13.36 9.22
C TRP A 30 -8.64 13.64 10.55
N LEU A 31 -9.11 12.58 11.26
CA LEU A 31 -9.72 12.74 12.58
C LEU A 31 -8.75 13.32 13.61
N ALA A 32 -7.48 12.92 13.58
CA ALA A 32 -6.46 13.51 14.45
C ALA A 32 -6.28 15.02 14.20
N LEU A 33 -6.31 15.46 12.91
CA LEU A 33 -6.25 16.86 12.54
C LEU A 33 -7.48 17.65 13.02
N GLN A 34 -8.67 17.06 12.91
CA GLN A 34 -9.90 17.72 13.37
C GLN A 34 -9.90 18.00 14.88
N HIS A 35 -9.18 17.17 15.66
CA HIS A 35 -9.19 17.26 17.12
C HIS A 35 -8.27 18.36 17.68
N ARG A 36 -7.06 18.53 17.11
CA ARG A 36 -6.04 19.47 17.61
C ARG A 36 -5.37 20.36 16.57
N ASP A 37 -5.74 20.21 15.32
CA ASP A 37 -5.15 20.92 14.17
C ASP A 37 -3.61 20.79 14.08
N SER A 38 -3.07 19.64 14.57
CA SER A 38 -1.64 19.35 14.64
C SER A 38 -1.23 18.32 13.61
N ALA A 39 -0.32 18.69 12.71
CA ALA A 39 0.26 17.76 11.76
C ALA A 39 1.10 16.67 12.45
N ARG A 40 1.70 16.99 13.61
CA ARG A 40 2.39 16.03 14.46
C ARG A 40 1.44 14.92 14.93
N ASP A 41 0.25 15.26 15.39
CA ASP A 41 -0.73 14.29 15.89
C ASP A 41 -1.21 13.37 14.74
N ALA A 42 -1.48 13.94 13.55
CA ALA A 42 -1.80 13.17 12.36
C ALA A 42 -0.66 12.23 11.95
N SER A 43 0.58 12.68 12.04
CA SER A 43 1.78 11.85 11.75
C SER A 43 1.94 10.71 12.74
N ILE A 44 1.66 10.89 14.02
CA ILE A 44 1.69 9.84 15.03
C ILE A 44 0.67 8.75 14.69
N VAL A 45 -0.55 9.15 14.33
CA VAL A 45 -1.61 8.21 13.94
C VAL A 45 -1.27 7.47 12.64
N ALA A 46 -0.75 8.18 11.63
CA ALA A 46 -0.31 7.57 10.37
C ALA A 46 0.88 6.59 10.59
N ALA A 47 1.84 6.96 11.46
CA ALA A 47 2.94 6.06 11.83
C ALA A 47 2.44 4.82 12.59
N ALA A 48 1.43 4.98 13.47
CA ALA A 48 0.80 3.87 14.17
C ALA A 48 0.12 2.89 13.22
N MET A 49 -0.39 3.34 12.06
CA MET A 49 -0.93 2.46 11.02
C MET A 49 0.17 1.70 10.26
N THR A 50 1.30 2.33 10.00
CA THR A 50 2.34 1.76 9.14
C THR A 50 3.33 0.88 9.90
N LEU A 51 3.62 1.19 11.16
CA LEU A 51 4.56 0.44 11.99
C LEU A 51 4.21 -1.05 12.15
N PRO A 52 2.95 -1.45 12.42
CA PRO A 52 2.60 -2.85 12.57
C PRO A 52 2.68 -3.64 11.25
N LEU A 53 2.57 -2.96 10.10
CA LEU A 53 2.67 -3.63 8.79
C LEU A 53 4.03 -4.30 8.60
N VAL A 54 5.11 -3.67 9.08
CA VAL A 54 6.47 -4.23 9.01
C VAL A 54 6.53 -5.56 9.75
N LEU A 55 6.00 -5.61 10.98
CA LEU A 55 6.02 -6.81 11.80
C LEU A 55 5.06 -7.88 11.26
N SER A 56 3.86 -7.46 10.85
CA SER A 56 2.82 -8.35 10.36
C SER A 56 3.23 -9.05 9.05
N THR A 57 3.89 -8.36 8.13
CA THR A 57 4.40 -8.97 6.87
C THR A 57 5.39 -10.10 7.14
N LEU A 58 6.23 -9.98 8.14
CA LEU A 58 7.22 -11.02 8.51
C LEU A 58 6.56 -12.29 9.06
N VAL A 59 5.44 -12.16 9.77
CA VAL A 59 4.78 -13.29 10.44
C VAL A 59 3.53 -13.79 9.69
N ALA A 60 3.04 -13.05 8.69
CA ALA A 60 1.79 -13.34 7.98
C ALA A 60 1.72 -14.77 7.44
N GLY A 61 2.75 -15.18 6.70
CA GLY A 61 2.81 -16.54 6.13
C GLY A 61 2.80 -17.62 7.21
N THR A 62 3.62 -17.46 8.25
CA THR A 62 3.68 -18.42 9.37
C THR A 62 2.36 -18.48 10.13
N ALA A 63 1.71 -17.34 10.37
CA ALA A 63 0.41 -17.30 11.03
C ALA A 63 -0.66 -18.03 10.21
N VAL A 64 -0.69 -17.82 8.90
CA VAL A 64 -1.61 -18.50 7.97
C VAL A 64 -1.39 -20.01 8.00
N ASP A 65 -0.15 -20.46 8.00
CA ASP A 65 0.20 -21.89 8.03
C ASP A 65 -0.14 -22.55 9.38
N TYR A 66 -0.01 -21.81 10.48
CA TYR A 66 -0.24 -22.33 11.82
C TYR A 66 -1.73 -22.36 12.20
N PHE A 67 -2.44 -21.26 12.00
CA PHE A 67 -3.83 -21.09 12.42
C PHE A 67 -4.86 -21.44 11.34
N GLY A 68 -4.45 -21.50 10.08
CA GLY A 68 -5.29 -21.78 8.92
C GLY A 68 -5.79 -20.51 8.23
N ARG A 69 -5.87 -20.60 6.89
CA ARG A 69 -6.13 -19.48 5.97
C ARG A 69 -7.44 -18.75 6.28
N ARG A 70 -8.55 -19.49 6.40
CA ARG A 70 -9.87 -18.91 6.67
C ARG A 70 -9.93 -18.21 8.02
N ARG A 71 -9.34 -18.81 9.07
CA ARG A 71 -9.36 -18.22 10.42
C ARG A 71 -8.59 -16.92 10.47
N ILE A 72 -7.40 -16.88 9.86
CA ILE A 72 -6.58 -15.66 9.82
C ILE A 72 -7.31 -14.54 9.09
N SER A 73 -7.96 -14.81 7.94
CA SER A 73 -8.76 -13.79 7.24
C SER A 73 -9.90 -13.27 8.12
N LEU A 74 -10.64 -14.15 8.80
CA LEU A 74 -11.73 -13.74 9.69
C LEU A 74 -11.24 -12.92 10.89
N VAL A 75 -10.12 -13.33 11.52
CA VAL A 75 -9.52 -12.59 12.65
C VAL A 75 -9.05 -11.21 12.21
N SER A 76 -8.36 -11.13 11.06
CA SER A 76 -7.92 -9.86 10.48
C SER A 76 -9.10 -8.91 10.26
N ASP A 77 -10.12 -9.34 9.51
CA ASP A 77 -11.28 -8.51 9.19
C ASP A 77 -12.07 -8.13 10.45
N SER A 78 -12.20 -9.04 11.43
CA SER A 78 -12.86 -8.78 12.71
C SER A 78 -12.12 -7.71 13.53
N LEU A 79 -10.80 -7.81 13.65
CA LEU A 79 -9.99 -6.83 14.38
C LEU A 79 -10.03 -5.46 13.70
N SER A 80 -9.90 -5.41 12.37
CA SER A 80 -10.01 -4.14 11.63
C SER A 80 -11.41 -3.55 11.78
N CYS A 81 -12.47 -4.36 11.64
CA CYS A 81 -13.85 -3.92 11.82
C CYS A 81 -14.08 -3.33 13.21
N THR A 82 -13.69 -4.06 14.27
CA THR A 82 -13.91 -3.63 15.65
C THR A 82 -13.07 -2.41 16.02
N ALA A 83 -11.81 -2.34 15.59
CA ALA A 83 -10.94 -1.20 15.84
C ALA A 83 -11.46 0.07 15.16
N VAL A 84 -11.89 -0.04 13.89
CA VAL A 84 -12.46 1.10 13.16
C VAL A 84 -13.82 1.52 13.73
N ALA A 85 -14.69 0.57 14.07
CA ALA A 85 -16.00 0.85 14.66
C ALA A 85 -15.89 1.44 16.08
N ALA A 86 -14.82 1.15 16.81
CA ALA A 86 -14.62 1.70 18.16
C ALA A 86 -14.54 3.24 18.13
N VAL A 87 -13.95 3.86 17.11
CA VAL A 87 -13.86 5.32 16.99
C VAL A 87 -15.23 6.00 17.06
N PRO A 88 -16.17 5.71 16.12
CA PRO A 88 -17.49 6.33 16.19
C PRO A 88 -18.33 5.83 17.36
N LEU A 89 -18.05 4.64 17.91
CA LEU A 89 -18.73 4.13 19.10
C LEU A 89 -18.33 4.94 20.33
N THR A 90 -17.04 5.26 20.52
CA THR A 90 -16.57 6.17 21.56
C THR A 90 -17.22 7.54 21.44
N ALA A 91 -17.25 8.09 20.22
CA ALA A 91 -17.91 9.38 19.97
C ALA A 91 -19.41 9.35 20.30
N LEU A 92 -20.10 8.25 20.04
CA LEU A 92 -21.53 8.08 20.31
C LEU A 92 -21.81 7.96 21.83
N LEU A 93 -20.98 7.19 22.55
CA LEU A 93 -21.23 6.88 23.96
C LEU A 93 -20.73 7.98 24.91
N PHE A 94 -19.62 8.64 24.59
CA PHE A 94 -18.91 9.57 25.47
C PHE A 94 -18.80 10.98 24.89
N GLY A 95 -19.32 11.23 23.69
CA GLY A 95 -19.20 12.49 22.96
C GLY A 95 -17.99 12.53 22.04
N ALA A 96 -18.04 13.42 21.02
CA ALA A 96 -16.97 13.53 20.02
C ALA A 96 -15.60 13.93 20.63
N ASP A 97 -15.62 14.69 21.74
CA ASP A 97 -14.41 15.16 22.44
C ASP A 97 -13.70 14.01 23.21
N ALA A 98 -14.36 12.89 23.41
CA ALA A 98 -13.75 11.72 24.05
C ALA A 98 -12.77 10.98 23.13
N VAL A 99 -12.93 11.12 21.80
CA VAL A 99 -12.02 10.55 20.82
C VAL A 99 -10.70 11.31 20.88
N ASN A 100 -9.67 10.71 21.45
CA ASN A 100 -8.38 11.38 21.67
C ASN A 100 -7.25 10.77 20.83
N LEU A 101 -6.09 11.44 20.81
CA LEU A 101 -4.93 11.01 20.02
C LEU A 101 -4.46 9.60 20.37
N ALA A 102 -4.40 9.24 21.64
CA ALA A 102 -3.91 7.94 22.07
C ALA A 102 -4.86 6.83 21.62
N GLU A 103 -6.17 7.05 21.73
CA GLU A 103 -7.18 6.14 21.22
C GLU A 103 -7.06 5.96 19.71
N LEU A 104 -7.01 7.07 18.96
CA LEU A 104 -6.84 7.00 17.50
C LEU A 104 -5.56 6.25 17.09
N ALA A 105 -4.44 6.48 17.78
CA ALA A 105 -3.18 5.79 17.47
C ALA A 105 -3.26 4.29 17.80
N VAL A 106 -3.85 3.90 18.94
CA VAL A 106 -4.03 2.49 19.31
C VAL A 106 -4.99 1.78 18.36
N LEU A 107 -6.13 2.41 18.04
CA LEU A 107 -7.12 1.81 17.15
C LEU A 107 -6.59 1.73 15.70
N ALA A 108 -5.84 2.74 15.24
CA ALA A 108 -5.16 2.73 13.96
C ALA A 108 -4.11 1.58 13.86
N PHE A 109 -3.32 1.39 14.93
CA PHE A 109 -2.36 0.29 15.03
C PHE A 109 -3.06 -1.08 14.97
N LEU A 110 -4.15 -1.26 15.71
CA LEU A 110 -4.91 -2.51 15.72
C LEU A 110 -5.62 -2.77 14.38
N ALA A 111 -6.20 -1.73 13.76
CA ALA A 111 -6.87 -1.84 12.47
C ALA A 111 -5.92 -2.29 11.35
N ALA A 112 -4.69 -1.78 11.33
CA ALA A 112 -3.70 -2.10 10.30
C ALA A 112 -2.88 -3.36 10.62
N GLY A 113 -2.75 -3.73 11.90
CA GLY A 113 -1.77 -4.72 12.35
C GLY A 113 -1.92 -6.11 11.76
N PHE A 114 -3.11 -6.52 11.40
CA PHE A 114 -3.39 -7.85 10.86
C PHE A 114 -3.70 -7.85 9.36
N ASP A 115 -3.74 -6.68 8.71
CA ASP A 115 -4.10 -6.56 7.29
C ASP A 115 -3.20 -7.41 6.36
N PRO A 116 -1.85 -7.41 6.46
CA PRO A 116 -1.00 -8.26 5.64
C PRO A 116 -1.28 -9.75 5.82
N ALA A 117 -1.62 -10.18 7.02
CA ALA A 117 -1.98 -11.57 7.27
C ALA A 117 -3.33 -11.93 6.63
N GLY A 118 -4.31 -11.01 6.65
CA GLY A 118 -5.58 -11.16 5.97
C GLY A 118 -5.43 -11.25 4.45
N VAL A 119 -4.63 -10.38 3.85
CA VAL A 119 -4.29 -10.39 2.41
C VAL A 119 -3.64 -11.73 2.04
N THR A 120 -2.59 -12.14 2.77
CA THR A 120 -1.89 -13.43 2.54
C THR A 120 -2.84 -14.62 2.69
N ALA A 121 -3.74 -14.59 3.65
CA ALA A 121 -4.72 -15.65 3.87
C ALA A 121 -5.71 -15.75 2.69
N ARG A 122 -6.25 -14.64 2.20
CA ARG A 122 -7.15 -14.60 1.04
C ARG A 122 -6.44 -15.07 -0.23
N GLN A 123 -5.22 -14.58 -0.48
CA GLN A 123 -4.42 -14.98 -1.63
C GLN A 123 -4.13 -16.49 -1.62
N SER A 124 -3.80 -17.05 -0.47
CA SER A 124 -3.50 -18.48 -0.33
C SER A 124 -4.71 -19.42 -0.50
N MET A 125 -5.94 -18.89 -0.52
CA MET A 125 -7.17 -19.65 -0.82
C MET A 125 -7.56 -19.63 -2.32
N LEU A 126 -6.87 -18.80 -3.15
CA LEU A 126 -7.21 -18.66 -4.57
C LEU A 126 -7.07 -19.94 -5.37
N PRO A 127 -6.04 -20.81 -5.19
CA PRO A 127 -5.91 -22.03 -5.99
C PRO A 127 -7.12 -22.96 -5.85
N GLU A 128 -7.59 -23.21 -4.64
CA GLU A 128 -8.75 -24.07 -4.38
C GLU A 128 -10.06 -23.45 -4.89
N ALA A 129 -10.18 -22.13 -4.77
CA ALA A 129 -11.34 -21.39 -5.26
C ALA A 129 -11.39 -21.38 -6.80
N ALA A 130 -10.25 -21.20 -7.46
CA ALA A 130 -10.11 -21.26 -8.92
C ALA A 130 -10.48 -22.65 -9.46
N ALA A 131 -9.92 -23.72 -8.86
CA ALA A 131 -10.21 -25.09 -9.23
C ALA A 131 -11.71 -25.39 -9.10
N ARG A 132 -12.36 -24.96 -8.02
CA ARG A 132 -13.79 -25.17 -7.80
C ARG A 132 -14.67 -24.34 -8.74
N ALA A 133 -14.19 -23.17 -9.19
CA ALA A 133 -14.87 -22.33 -10.17
C ALA A 133 -14.68 -22.79 -11.62
N GLY A 134 -13.74 -23.69 -11.88
CA GLY A 134 -13.33 -24.06 -13.23
C GLY A 134 -12.58 -22.94 -13.95
N TRP A 135 -11.92 -22.03 -13.19
CA TRP A 135 -11.10 -20.94 -13.73
C TRP A 135 -9.62 -21.35 -13.72
N SER A 136 -8.84 -20.80 -14.68
CA SER A 136 -7.39 -20.92 -14.58
C SER A 136 -6.89 -20.12 -13.39
N LEU A 137 -5.81 -20.59 -12.75
CA LEU A 137 -5.19 -19.88 -11.63
C LEU A 137 -4.68 -18.52 -12.04
N ASP A 138 -4.11 -18.39 -13.24
CA ASP A 138 -3.61 -17.13 -13.79
C ASP A 138 -4.71 -16.09 -13.92
N ARG A 139 -5.89 -16.48 -14.45
CA ARG A 139 -7.04 -15.58 -14.52
C ARG A 139 -7.50 -15.13 -13.14
N THR A 140 -7.55 -16.05 -12.17
CA THR A 140 -8.02 -15.74 -10.82
C THR A 140 -7.04 -14.80 -10.12
N ASN A 141 -5.73 -15.06 -10.23
CA ASN A 141 -4.69 -14.19 -9.70
C ASN A 141 -4.71 -12.81 -10.35
N SER A 142 -4.86 -12.74 -11.69
CA SER A 142 -4.92 -11.45 -12.39
C SER A 142 -6.10 -10.60 -11.92
N ILE A 143 -7.28 -11.21 -11.71
CA ILE A 143 -8.45 -10.50 -11.19
C ILE A 143 -8.21 -10.06 -9.74
N TYR A 144 -7.63 -10.92 -8.89
CA TYR A 144 -7.32 -10.62 -7.50
C TYR A 144 -6.36 -9.43 -7.40
N GLU A 145 -5.25 -9.46 -8.14
CA GLU A 145 -4.26 -8.38 -8.16
C GLU A 145 -4.86 -7.07 -8.70
N ALA A 146 -5.69 -7.14 -9.74
CA ALA A 146 -6.37 -5.96 -10.27
C ALA A 146 -7.29 -5.33 -9.22
N ILE A 147 -8.06 -6.12 -8.48
CA ILE A 147 -8.95 -5.65 -7.41
C ILE A 147 -8.13 -5.04 -6.28
N LEU A 148 -7.07 -5.72 -5.84
CA LEU A 148 -6.21 -5.29 -4.74
C LEU A 148 -5.55 -3.94 -5.06
N ASN A 149 -4.92 -3.85 -6.23
CA ASN A 149 -4.25 -2.63 -6.66
C ASN A 149 -5.24 -1.47 -6.86
N LEU A 150 -6.39 -1.73 -7.51
CA LEU A 150 -7.41 -0.70 -7.74
C LEU A 150 -7.97 -0.15 -6.41
N ALA A 151 -8.27 -1.03 -5.45
CA ALA A 151 -8.79 -0.63 -4.15
C ALA A 151 -7.75 0.13 -3.31
N TYR A 152 -6.47 -0.25 -3.36
CA TYR A 152 -5.39 0.49 -2.70
C TYR A 152 -5.18 1.88 -3.32
N ILE A 153 -5.22 1.97 -4.64
CA ILE A 153 -4.96 3.22 -5.38
C ILE A 153 -6.12 4.20 -5.22
N LEU A 154 -7.37 3.73 -5.32
CA LEU A 154 -8.55 4.58 -5.26
C LEU A 154 -9.10 4.79 -3.84
N GLY A 155 -8.77 3.88 -2.91
CA GLY A 155 -9.29 3.90 -1.54
C GLY A 155 -9.11 5.23 -0.81
N PRO A 156 -7.91 5.84 -0.79
CA PRO A 156 -7.67 7.13 -0.16
C PRO A 156 -8.53 8.26 -0.76
N GLY A 157 -8.70 8.27 -2.09
CA GLY A 157 -9.55 9.24 -2.78
C GLY A 157 -11.03 9.07 -2.39
N VAL A 158 -11.53 7.83 -2.38
CA VAL A 158 -12.87 7.50 -1.90
C VAL A 158 -13.04 7.93 -0.45
N GLY A 159 -12.04 7.68 0.41
CA GLY A 159 -12.03 8.11 1.81
C GLY A 159 -12.21 9.61 1.96
N GLY A 160 -11.46 10.42 1.22
CA GLY A 160 -11.60 11.87 1.22
C GLY A 160 -13.00 12.35 0.77
N LEU A 161 -13.56 11.71 -0.27
CA LEU A 161 -14.94 12.01 -0.72
C LEU A 161 -16.00 11.59 0.32
N MET A 162 -15.84 10.45 0.99
CA MET A 162 -16.73 10.00 2.06
C MET A 162 -16.66 10.96 3.26
N ILE A 163 -15.47 11.42 3.65
CA ILE A 163 -15.31 12.44 4.70
C ILE A 163 -16.08 13.71 4.33
N ALA A 164 -16.00 14.15 3.08
CA ALA A 164 -16.72 15.32 2.59
C ALA A 164 -18.24 15.15 2.62
N ALA A 165 -18.73 13.94 2.28
CA ALA A 165 -20.15 13.65 2.15
C ALA A 165 -20.86 13.44 3.50
N VAL A 166 -20.21 12.71 4.43
CA VAL A 166 -20.85 12.25 5.67
C VAL A 166 -20.09 12.64 6.94
N GLY A 167 -18.93 13.27 6.81
CA GLY A 167 -18.04 13.64 7.92
C GLY A 167 -17.11 12.50 8.34
N GLY A 168 -16.02 12.85 9.07
CA GLY A 168 -14.97 11.91 9.45
C GLY A 168 -15.47 10.74 10.31
N ILE A 169 -16.25 11.02 11.36
CA ILE A 169 -16.76 9.99 12.28
C ILE A 169 -17.71 9.01 11.55
N ASN A 170 -18.62 9.52 10.70
CA ASN A 170 -19.54 8.64 9.96
C ASN A 170 -18.80 7.81 8.89
N THR A 171 -17.73 8.35 8.33
CA THR A 171 -16.84 7.59 7.42
C THR A 171 -16.28 6.35 8.12
N MET A 172 -15.97 6.40 9.42
CA MET A 172 -15.50 5.24 10.19
C MET A 172 -16.58 4.15 10.30
N TRP A 173 -17.87 4.51 10.48
CA TRP A 173 -18.96 3.52 10.44
C TRP A 173 -19.04 2.80 9.10
N LEU A 174 -18.97 3.55 7.99
CA LEU A 174 -18.99 2.97 6.65
C LEU A 174 -17.76 2.10 6.40
N THR A 175 -16.59 2.54 6.84
CA THR A 175 -15.34 1.77 6.74
C THR A 175 -15.39 0.47 7.55
N ALA A 176 -15.92 0.51 8.77
CA ALA A 176 -16.17 -0.70 9.56
C ALA A 176 -17.15 -1.65 8.84
N GLY A 177 -18.17 -1.11 8.16
CA GLY A 177 -19.07 -1.86 7.30
C GLY A 177 -18.37 -2.60 6.17
N PHE A 178 -17.36 -2.01 5.54
CA PHE A 178 -16.54 -2.68 4.52
C PHE A 178 -15.79 -3.89 5.10
N PHE A 179 -15.14 -3.75 6.26
CA PHE A 179 -14.50 -4.89 6.93
C PHE A 179 -15.51 -5.93 7.38
N GLY A 180 -16.68 -5.50 7.87
CA GLY A 180 -17.79 -6.40 8.22
C GLY A 180 -18.31 -7.19 7.03
N LEU A 181 -18.43 -6.58 5.86
CA LEU A 181 -18.82 -7.26 4.61
C LEU A 181 -17.75 -8.26 4.15
N SER A 182 -16.47 -7.92 4.28
CA SER A 182 -15.37 -8.85 4.02
C SER A 182 -15.45 -10.05 4.96
N PHE A 183 -15.59 -9.80 6.27
CA PHE A 183 -15.76 -10.84 7.27
C PHE A 183 -16.94 -11.77 6.93
N LEU A 184 -18.11 -11.22 6.63
CA LEU A 184 -19.30 -12.00 6.29
C LEU A 184 -19.09 -12.84 5.03
N ALA A 185 -18.47 -12.28 3.99
CA ALA A 185 -18.17 -13.00 2.76
C ALA A 185 -17.30 -14.25 3.02
N ILE A 186 -16.26 -14.11 3.84
CA ILE A 186 -15.39 -15.24 4.22
C ILE A 186 -16.11 -16.18 5.21
N ALA A 187 -16.96 -15.66 6.10
CA ALA A 187 -17.70 -16.45 7.08
C ALA A 187 -18.76 -17.37 6.43
N VAL A 188 -19.45 -16.90 5.38
CA VAL A 188 -20.44 -17.72 4.65
C VAL A 188 -19.79 -18.62 3.59
N MET A 189 -18.53 -18.39 3.26
CA MET A 189 -17.80 -19.16 2.26
C MET A 189 -17.60 -20.61 2.71
N ARG A 190 -18.03 -21.56 1.88
CA ARG A 190 -17.80 -23.00 2.07
C ARG A 190 -16.78 -23.48 1.05
N LEU A 191 -15.52 -23.51 1.46
CA LEU A 191 -14.41 -23.99 0.67
C LEU A 191 -13.64 -25.06 1.47
N GLU A 192 -13.59 -26.27 0.95
CA GLU A 192 -12.80 -27.38 1.52
C GLU A 192 -11.30 -27.08 1.35
N GLY A 193 -10.46 -27.57 2.26
CA GLY A 193 -9.00 -27.35 2.17
C GLY A 193 -8.51 -26.00 2.75
N THR A 194 -9.39 -25.15 3.27
CA THR A 194 -9.01 -23.84 3.88
C THR A 194 -8.56 -23.94 5.34
N GLY A 195 -8.53 -25.16 5.89
CA GLY A 195 -8.00 -25.47 7.21
C GLY A 195 -6.48 -25.36 7.29
N LYS A 196 -5.89 -25.94 8.36
CA LYS A 196 -4.43 -26.00 8.50
C LYS A 196 -3.85 -26.78 7.33
N PRO A 197 -2.79 -26.27 6.65
CA PRO A 197 -2.08 -27.04 5.65
C PRO A 197 -1.53 -28.35 6.28
N HIS A 198 -1.56 -29.44 5.53
CA HIS A 198 -0.92 -30.68 5.96
C HIS A 198 0.60 -30.46 5.92
N HIS A 199 1.24 -30.55 7.09
CA HIS A 199 2.69 -30.59 7.31
C HIS A 199 3.52 -29.71 6.36
N ALA A 200 3.47 -28.40 6.55
CA ALA A 200 4.52 -27.53 6.05
C ALA A 200 5.84 -27.93 6.74
N THR A 201 6.85 -28.30 5.98
CA THR A 201 8.24 -28.38 6.44
C THR A 201 8.52 -27.07 7.19
N ARG A 202 8.89 -27.18 8.47
CA ARG A 202 9.23 -26.02 9.31
C ARG A 202 10.27 -25.17 8.56
N PRO A 203 10.01 -23.88 8.32
CA PRO A 203 11.02 -23.04 7.70
C PRO A 203 12.26 -23.01 8.60
N GLU A 204 13.42 -23.26 8.04
CA GLU A 204 14.68 -22.96 8.69
C GLU A 204 14.66 -21.50 9.09
N GLY A 205 14.54 -21.20 10.38
CA GLY A 205 14.50 -19.91 11.06
C GLY A 205 14.12 -18.66 10.22
N LEU A 206 13.00 -18.01 10.56
CA LEU A 206 12.52 -16.77 9.90
C LEU A 206 13.63 -15.71 9.75
N VAL A 207 14.47 -15.55 10.76
CA VAL A 207 15.57 -14.57 10.79
C VAL A 207 16.65 -14.91 9.76
N SER A 208 17.01 -16.19 9.59
CA SER A 208 18.04 -16.59 8.63
C SER A 208 17.61 -16.30 7.19
N GLY A 209 16.34 -16.51 6.86
CA GLY A 209 15.79 -16.19 5.55
C GLY A 209 15.78 -14.70 5.22
N VAL A 210 15.43 -13.86 6.19
CA VAL A 210 15.48 -12.38 6.03
C VAL A 210 16.92 -11.90 5.84
N VAL A 211 17.87 -12.39 6.65
CA VAL A 211 19.29 -12.04 6.54
C VAL A 211 19.88 -12.47 5.20
N GLU A 212 19.54 -13.66 4.71
CA GLU A 212 19.99 -14.14 3.40
C GLU A 212 19.41 -13.29 2.26
N GLY A 213 18.12 -12.96 2.31
CA GLY A 213 17.47 -12.05 1.35
C GLY A 213 18.11 -10.66 1.36
N LEU A 214 18.33 -10.08 2.54
CA LEU A 214 18.97 -8.77 2.71
C LEU A 214 20.40 -8.76 2.16
N ARG A 215 21.18 -9.81 2.49
CA ARG A 215 22.56 -9.97 1.96
C ARG A 215 22.54 -10.06 0.44
N PHE A 216 21.60 -10.79 -0.15
CA PHE A 216 21.48 -10.90 -1.59
C PHE A 216 21.14 -9.55 -2.25
N VAL A 217 20.13 -8.82 -1.73
CA VAL A 217 19.76 -7.48 -2.20
C VAL A 217 20.92 -6.52 -2.11
N TRP A 218 21.67 -6.55 -0.98
CA TRP A 218 22.80 -5.65 -0.76
C TRP A 218 23.98 -5.92 -1.71
N ASN A 219 24.24 -7.18 -2.03
CA ASN A 219 25.33 -7.58 -2.91
C ASN A 219 25.01 -7.35 -4.39
N MET A 220 23.72 -7.37 -4.78
CA MET A 220 23.32 -7.11 -6.15
C MET A 220 23.10 -5.62 -6.38
N ARG A 221 23.99 -5.00 -7.17
CA ARG A 221 24.02 -3.54 -7.39
C ARG A 221 22.67 -2.95 -7.82
N VAL A 222 21.99 -3.58 -8.79
CA VAL A 222 20.71 -3.09 -9.30
C VAL A 222 19.60 -3.15 -8.25
N LEU A 223 19.47 -4.26 -7.52
CA LEU A 223 18.45 -4.40 -6.47
C LEU A 223 18.69 -3.45 -5.30
N ARG A 224 19.96 -3.31 -4.87
CA ARG A 224 20.35 -2.33 -3.85
C ARG A 224 19.98 -0.91 -4.27
N THR A 225 20.30 -0.53 -5.51
CA THR A 225 20.00 0.81 -6.01
C THR A 225 18.50 1.07 -6.07
N LEU A 226 17.71 0.12 -6.59
CA LEU A 226 16.27 0.22 -6.63
C LEU A 226 15.67 0.28 -5.23
N GLY A 227 16.11 -0.59 -4.31
CA GLY A 227 15.63 -0.59 -2.92
C GLY A 227 15.95 0.71 -2.17
N LEU A 228 17.12 1.32 -2.39
CA LEU A 228 17.48 2.61 -1.79
C LEU A 228 16.67 3.76 -2.37
N ILE A 229 16.43 3.78 -3.69
CA ILE A 229 15.57 4.77 -4.34
C ILE A 229 14.15 4.66 -3.78
N ASP A 230 13.60 3.47 -3.73
CA ASP A 230 12.24 3.21 -3.23
C ASP A 230 12.09 3.59 -1.77
N LEU A 231 13.05 3.20 -0.93
CA LEU A 231 13.09 3.54 0.49
C LEU A 231 13.08 5.06 0.71
N VAL A 232 13.94 5.80 0.00
CA VAL A 232 14.02 7.26 0.15
C VAL A 232 12.76 7.93 -0.39
N VAL A 233 12.29 7.54 -1.58
CA VAL A 233 11.08 8.10 -2.18
C VAL A 233 9.87 7.84 -1.30
N THR A 234 9.69 6.62 -0.81
CA THR A 234 8.56 6.27 0.07
C THR A 234 8.63 7.01 1.40
N ALA A 235 9.81 7.10 2.04
CA ALA A 235 9.97 7.84 3.29
C ALA A 235 9.59 9.32 3.17
N LEU A 236 9.85 9.93 2.01
CA LEU A 236 9.58 11.34 1.76
C LEU A 236 8.17 11.59 1.22
N TYR A 237 7.64 10.68 0.39
CA TYR A 237 6.36 10.89 -0.28
C TYR A 237 5.16 10.49 0.60
N LEU A 238 5.24 9.38 1.35
CA LEU A 238 4.13 8.92 2.18
C LEU A 238 3.61 9.98 3.17
N PRO A 239 4.46 10.78 3.87
CA PRO A 239 3.98 11.86 4.70
C PRO A 239 3.27 12.98 3.92
N MET A 240 3.67 13.24 2.67
CA MET A 240 3.00 14.25 1.83
C MET A 240 1.55 13.84 1.58
N GLU A 241 1.32 12.58 1.25
CA GLU A 241 0.00 12.05 0.92
C GLU A 241 -0.88 11.88 2.17
N SER A 242 -0.35 11.27 3.24
CA SER A 242 -1.14 10.86 4.40
C SER A 242 -1.27 11.90 5.51
N VAL A 243 -0.42 12.93 5.50
CA VAL A 243 -0.41 13.98 6.55
C VAL A 243 -0.52 15.37 5.97
N LEU A 244 0.39 15.77 5.05
CA LEU A 244 0.46 17.15 4.60
C LEU A 244 -0.73 17.56 3.70
N PHE A 245 -1.19 16.68 2.79
CA PHE A 245 -2.41 16.92 2.02
C PHE A 245 -3.65 17.00 2.92
N PRO A 246 -3.92 16.01 3.80
CA PRO A 246 -5.01 16.14 4.77
C PRO A 246 -4.94 17.45 5.57
N LYS A 247 -3.78 17.83 6.12
CA LYS A 247 -3.60 19.07 6.87
C LYS A 247 -3.92 20.31 6.01
N TYR A 248 -3.37 20.37 4.78
CA TYR A 248 -3.61 21.50 3.85
C TYR A 248 -5.09 21.71 3.55
N PHE A 249 -5.85 20.64 3.33
CA PHE A 249 -7.28 20.72 3.01
C PHE A 249 -8.18 20.84 4.26
N THR A 250 -7.72 20.34 5.42
CA THR A 250 -8.41 20.54 6.71
C THR A 250 -8.37 22.02 7.11
N ASP A 251 -7.21 22.66 7.02
CA ASP A 251 -7.02 24.09 7.33
C ASP A 251 -7.92 25.01 6.48
N ARG A 252 -8.35 24.50 5.32
CA ARG A 252 -9.24 25.19 4.37
C ARG A 252 -10.71 24.79 4.47
N HIS A 253 -11.03 23.82 5.34
CA HIS A 253 -12.37 23.22 5.43
C HIS A 253 -12.87 22.64 4.09
N GLN A 254 -11.97 22.00 3.32
CA GLN A 254 -12.23 21.52 1.95
C GLN A 254 -11.96 20.01 1.79
N PRO A 255 -12.64 19.13 2.55
CA PRO A 255 -12.37 17.67 2.50
C PRO A 255 -12.66 17.05 1.13
N ALA A 256 -13.63 17.60 0.36
CA ALA A 256 -13.92 17.11 -0.99
C ALA A 256 -12.72 17.31 -1.93
N GLN A 257 -11.98 18.41 -1.78
CA GLN A 257 -10.81 18.69 -2.61
C GLN A 257 -9.65 17.74 -2.32
N LEU A 258 -9.49 17.31 -1.05
CA LEU A 258 -8.58 16.22 -0.70
C LEU A 258 -8.96 14.94 -1.46
N GLY A 259 -10.25 14.57 -1.42
CA GLY A 259 -10.74 13.40 -2.14
C GLY A 259 -10.47 13.47 -3.64
N TRP A 260 -10.71 14.62 -4.28
CA TRP A 260 -10.40 14.84 -5.70
C TRP A 260 -8.89 14.74 -6.00
N ALA A 261 -8.03 15.29 -5.15
CA ALA A 261 -6.57 15.22 -5.33
C ALA A 261 -6.05 13.78 -5.25
N LEU A 262 -6.50 13.02 -4.23
CA LEU A 262 -6.12 11.62 -4.07
C LEU A 262 -6.75 10.73 -5.16
N MET A 263 -7.97 11.05 -5.62
CA MET A 263 -8.60 10.36 -6.76
C MET A 263 -7.82 10.61 -8.06
N ALA A 264 -7.39 11.84 -8.32
CA ALA A 264 -6.57 12.18 -9.48
C ALA A 264 -5.24 11.40 -9.47
N LEU A 265 -4.59 11.28 -8.31
CA LEU A 265 -3.40 10.45 -8.10
C LEU A 265 -3.70 8.98 -8.43
N GLY A 266 -4.77 8.43 -7.88
CA GLY A 266 -5.16 7.04 -8.08
C GLY A 266 -5.51 6.71 -9.53
N VAL A 267 -6.35 7.54 -10.17
CA VAL A 267 -6.70 7.39 -11.60
C VAL A 267 -5.45 7.50 -12.48
N GLY A 268 -4.58 8.46 -12.18
CA GLY A 268 -3.29 8.58 -12.83
C GLY A 268 -2.46 7.30 -12.72
N GLY A 269 -2.38 6.71 -11.52
CA GLY A 269 -1.64 5.47 -11.27
C GLY A 269 -2.15 4.29 -12.10
N VAL A 270 -3.46 4.10 -12.14
CA VAL A 270 -4.10 3.07 -12.98
C VAL A 270 -3.79 3.31 -14.46
N ALA A 271 -3.97 4.55 -14.94
CA ALA A 271 -3.68 4.91 -16.33
C ALA A 271 -2.19 4.70 -16.66
N GLY A 272 -1.29 5.03 -15.74
CA GLY A 272 0.15 4.82 -15.89
C GLY A 272 0.55 3.36 -15.98
N ALA A 273 0.00 2.52 -15.12
CA ALA A 273 0.25 1.07 -15.13
C ALA A 273 -0.26 0.42 -16.41
N LEU A 274 -1.49 0.76 -16.85
CA LEU A 274 -2.06 0.26 -18.11
C LEU A 274 -1.28 0.79 -19.32
N GLY A 275 -0.94 2.08 -19.32
CA GLY A 275 -0.12 2.69 -20.38
C GLY A 275 1.25 2.03 -20.50
N TYR A 276 1.90 1.73 -19.38
CA TYR A 276 3.18 1.02 -19.37
C TYR A 276 3.08 -0.41 -19.91
N ALA A 277 1.99 -1.13 -19.60
CA ALA A 277 1.78 -2.48 -20.14
C ALA A 277 1.81 -2.51 -21.67
N VAL A 278 1.27 -1.45 -22.32
CA VAL A 278 1.30 -1.28 -23.78
C VAL A 278 2.68 -0.79 -24.27
N LEU A 279 3.26 0.19 -23.57
CA LEU A 279 4.48 0.88 -23.97
C LEU A 279 5.75 0.09 -23.63
N SER A 280 5.70 -0.85 -22.69
CA SER A 280 6.84 -1.63 -22.19
C SER A 280 7.60 -2.39 -23.30
N ARG A 281 6.91 -2.78 -24.38
CA ARG A 281 7.51 -3.45 -25.54
C ARG A 281 8.36 -2.51 -26.41
N ARG A 282 8.15 -1.19 -26.31
CA ARG A 282 8.82 -0.16 -27.16
C ARG A 282 9.79 0.71 -26.38
N THR A 283 9.72 0.71 -25.05
CA THR A 283 10.50 1.61 -24.18
C THR A 283 11.52 0.80 -23.39
N ARG A 284 12.77 1.28 -23.33
CA ARG A 284 13.81 0.70 -22.46
C ARG A 284 13.42 0.92 -20.99
N ARG A 285 13.51 -0.13 -20.17
CA ARG A 285 13.13 -0.10 -18.74
C ARG A 285 13.85 1.00 -17.95
N ARG A 286 15.15 1.19 -18.23
CA ARG A 286 15.93 2.29 -17.64
C ARG A 286 15.33 3.64 -17.97
N THR A 287 15.04 3.91 -19.25
CA THR A 287 14.45 5.18 -19.68
C THR A 287 13.09 5.41 -19.01
N ALA A 288 12.23 4.39 -19.00
CA ALA A 288 10.93 4.48 -18.35
C ALA A 288 11.07 4.80 -16.85
N LEU A 289 11.97 4.13 -16.12
CA LEU A 289 12.21 4.37 -14.71
C LEU A 289 12.74 5.79 -14.44
N LEU A 290 13.72 6.24 -15.23
CA LEU A 290 14.33 7.57 -15.04
C LEU A 290 13.33 8.69 -15.36
N VAL A 291 12.59 8.58 -16.46
CA VAL A 291 11.52 9.55 -16.79
C VAL A 291 10.46 9.56 -15.70
N ALA A 292 10.04 8.38 -15.23
CA ALA A 292 9.06 8.27 -14.15
C ALA A 292 9.56 8.96 -12.88
N THR A 293 10.77 8.64 -12.40
CA THR A 293 11.31 9.18 -11.15
C THR A 293 11.57 10.70 -11.23
N LEU A 294 12.08 11.20 -12.37
CA LEU A 294 12.29 12.63 -12.57
C LEU A 294 10.98 13.41 -12.64
N THR A 295 10.02 12.92 -13.41
CA THR A 295 8.70 13.58 -13.52
C THR A 295 7.95 13.53 -12.20
N PHE A 296 8.05 12.41 -11.46
CA PHE A 296 7.51 12.27 -10.10
C PHE A 296 8.09 13.34 -9.17
N GLY A 297 9.42 13.47 -9.12
CA GLY A 297 10.08 14.49 -8.31
C GLY A 297 9.73 15.93 -8.74
N ALA A 298 9.68 16.21 -10.04
CA ALA A 298 9.30 17.52 -10.54
C ALA A 298 7.84 17.87 -10.21
N ALA A 299 6.92 16.92 -10.36
CA ALA A 299 5.51 17.11 -10.03
C ALA A 299 5.30 17.32 -8.53
N THR A 300 6.01 16.56 -7.66
CA THR A 300 5.95 16.75 -6.20
C THR A 300 6.51 18.12 -5.77
N VAL A 301 7.58 18.61 -6.41
CA VAL A 301 8.08 19.98 -6.21
C VAL A 301 7.04 21.02 -6.67
N GLY A 302 6.37 20.78 -7.81
CA GLY A 302 5.27 21.65 -8.26
C GLY A 302 4.12 21.71 -7.24
N ILE A 303 3.75 20.58 -6.66
CA ILE A 303 2.75 20.50 -5.59
C ILE A 303 3.19 21.27 -4.34
N ALA A 304 4.47 21.24 -4.00
CA ALA A 304 5.03 21.90 -2.81
C ALA A 304 4.85 23.43 -2.81
N PHE A 305 4.63 24.04 -3.97
CA PHE A 305 4.24 25.46 -4.05
C PHE A 305 2.77 25.71 -3.67
N LEU A 306 1.99 24.66 -3.42
CA LEU A 306 0.57 24.72 -3.07
C LEU A 306 -0.24 25.60 -4.06
N PRO A 307 -0.17 25.30 -5.36
CA PRO A 307 -0.85 26.08 -6.39
C PRO A 307 -2.38 25.94 -6.31
N PRO A 308 -3.15 26.67 -7.13
CA PRO A 308 -4.60 26.51 -7.20
C PRO A 308 -5.03 25.06 -7.49
N LEU A 309 -6.20 24.65 -6.99
CA LEU A 309 -6.69 23.27 -7.06
C LEU A 309 -6.59 22.58 -8.44
N PRO A 310 -6.95 23.23 -9.57
CA PRO A 310 -6.81 22.57 -10.88
C PRO A 310 -5.38 22.13 -11.19
N VAL A 311 -4.39 22.92 -10.76
CA VAL A 311 -2.96 22.59 -10.93
C VAL A 311 -2.55 21.46 -9.99
N ILE A 312 -3.04 21.47 -8.73
CA ILE A 312 -2.84 20.35 -7.80
C ILE A 312 -3.39 19.05 -8.41
N LEU A 313 -4.61 19.06 -8.92
CA LEU A 313 -5.23 17.89 -9.54
C LEU A 313 -4.42 17.37 -10.74
N LEU A 314 -3.97 18.29 -11.61
CA LEU A 314 -3.11 17.93 -12.75
C LEU A 314 -1.80 17.30 -12.28
N LEU A 315 -1.12 17.92 -11.31
CA LEU A 315 0.15 17.43 -10.79
C LEU A 315 -0.02 16.09 -10.05
N CYS A 316 -1.09 15.90 -9.26
CA CYS A 316 -1.43 14.62 -8.66
C CYS A 316 -1.68 13.54 -9.73
N GLY A 317 -2.44 13.86 -10.79
CA GLY A 317 -2.67 12.96 -11.91
C GLY A 317 -1.37 12.57 -12.62
N VAL A 318 -0.48 13.53 -12.87
CA VAL A 318 0.86 13.28 -13.44
C VAL A 318 1.71 12.43 -12.49
N THR A 319 1.71 12.74 -11.19
CA THR A 319 2.45 11.96 -10.17
C THR A 319 1.99 10.50 -10.18
N GLY A 320 0.68 10.25 -10.18
CA GLY A 320 0.13 8.91 -10.29
C GLY A 320 0.51 8.22 -11.60
N LEU A 321 0.35 8.92 -12.74
CA LEU A 321 0.65 8.38 -14.07
C LEU A 321 2.08 7.88 -14.18
N VAL A 322 3.04 8.61 -13.65
CA VAL A 322 4.46 8.22 -13.73
C VAL A 322 4.86 7.22 -12.65
N TYR A 323 4.11 7.15 -11.54
CA TYR A 323 4.30 6.12 -10.52
C TYR A 323 3.87 4.73 -11.02
N GLY A 324 2.81 4.65 -11.85
CA GLY A 324 2.26 3.40 -12.35
C GLY A 324 3.26 2.42 -12.97
N PRO A 325 4.24 2.85 -13.78
CA PRO A 325 5.30 2.00 -14.35
C PRO A 325 6.33 1.46 -13.34
N ILE A 326 6.51 2.13 -12.19
CA ILE A 326 7.62 1.83 -11.27
C ILE A 326 7.48 0.43 -10.70
N GLN A 327 6.32 0.06 -10.19
CA GLN A 327 6.09 -1.23 -9.56
C GLN A 327 6.27 -2.43 -10.53
N PRO A 328 5.73 -2.41 -11.76
CA PRO A 328 6.02 -3.44 -12.75
C PRO A 328 7.52 -3.60 -13.08
N ILE A 329 8.27 -2.49 -13.13
CA ILE A 329 9.73 -2.52 -13.38
C ILE A 329 10.44 -3.19 -12.19
N TYR A 330 10.10 -2.84 -10.96
CA TYR A 330 10.67 -3.45 -9.75
C TYR A 330 10.39 -4.95 -9.69
N ASN A 331 9.13 -5.34 -9.91
CA ASN A 331 8.73 -6.75 -9.95
C ASN A 331 9.48 -7.54 -11.03
N TYR A 332 9.64 -6.97 -12.23
CA TYR A 332 10.42 -7.58 -13.29
C TYR A 332 11.87 -7.85 -12.85
N VAL A 333 12.54 -6.86 -12.25
CA VAL A 333 13.93 -7.03 -11.80
C VAL A 333 14.03 -8.06 -10.68
N MET A 334 13.13 -8.02 -9.70
CA MET A 334 13.11 -9.01 -8.61
C MET A 334 12.91 -10.43 -9.14
N GLN A 335 12.08 -10.62 -10.15
CA GLN A 335 11.79 -11.94 -10.71
C GLN A 335 12.90 -12.47 -11.62
N THR A 336 13.51 -11.60 -12.44
CA THR A 336 14.48 -12.02 -13.47
C THR A 336 15.94 -11.97 -13.03
N ARG A 337 16.23 -11.25 -11.93
CA ARG A 337 17.59 -11.10 -11.37
C ARG A 337 17.77 -11.86 -10.07
N THR A 338 16.78 -12.63 -9.63
CA THR A 338 16.86 -13.41 -8.39
C THR A 338 16.67 -14.89 -8.69
N PRO A 339 17.56 -15.78 -8.20
CA PRO A 339 17.36 -17.22 -8.31
C PRO A 339 16.03 -17.65 -7.68
N GLN A 340 15.35 -18.63 -8.27
CA GLN A 340 14.01 -19.05 -7.86
C GLN A 340 13.90 -19.33 -6.34
N ARG A 341 14.91 -19.99 -5.76
CA ARG A 341 14.93 -20.30 -4.32
C ARG A 341 14.96 -19.06 -3.40
N LEU A 342 15.44 -17.89 -3.89
CA LEU A 342 15.56 -16.66 -3.10
C LEU A 342 14.47 -15.63 -3.42
N ARG A 343 13.66 -15.82 -4.48
CA ARG A 343 12.66 -14.84 -4.92
C ARG A 343 11.73 -14.38 -3.79
N GLY A 344 11.15 -15.32 -3.05
CA GLY A 344 10.27 -14.97 -1.93
C GLY A 344 10.97 -14.15 -0.83
N ARG A 345 12.24 -14.47 -0.52
CA ARG A 345 13.04 -13.75 0.47
C ARG A 345 13.39 -12.34 0.01
N VAL A 346 13.77 -12.18 -1.26
CA VAL A 346 14.08 -10.88 -1.87
C VAL A 346 12.85 -10.00 -1.96
N VAL A 347 11.71 -10.54 -2.43
CA VAL A 347 10.43 -9.81 -2.44
C VAL A 347 10.04 -9.38 -1.04
N GLY A 348 10.11 -10.28 -0.05
CA GLY A 348 9.81 -9.96 1.35
C GLY A 348 10.72 -8.86 1.93
N VAL A 349 12.01 -8.88 1.63
CA VAL A 349 12.96 -7.84 2.06
C VAL A 349 12.65 -6.50 1.38
N MET A 350 12.42 -6.47 0.07
CA MET A 350 12.10 -5.24 -0.66
C MET A 350 10.78 -4.61 -0.16
N THR A 351 9.75 -5.43 0.01
CA THR A 351 8.46 -4.99 0.58
C THR A 351 8.63 -4.51 2.03
N GLY A 352 9.41 -5.22 2.84
CA GLY A 352 9.70 -4.82 4.22
C GLY A 352 10.44 -3.49 4.31
N LEU A 353 11.40 -3.22 3.41
CA LEU A 353 12.10 -1.93 3.31
C LEU A 353 11.13 -0.80 2.96
N MET A 354 10.20 -1.03 2.03
CA MET A 354 9.17 -0.07 1.66
C MET A 354 8.28 0.30 2.86
N TYR A 355 7.77 -0.68 3.59
CA TYR A 355 6.96 -0.42 4.78
C TYR A 355 7.75 0.21 5.92
N ALA A 356 9.02 -0.12 6.11
CA ALA A 356 9.87 0.45 7.16
C ALA A 356 10.22 1.93 6.91
N ALA A 357 10.22 2.36 5.66
CA ALA A 357 10.51 3.75 5.27
C ALA A 357 9.43 4.74 5.73
N GLY A 358 8.16 4.33 5.65
CA GLY A 358 7.01 5.18 5.94
C GLY A 358 7.05 5.82 7.33
N PRO A 359 7.13 5.05 8.42
CA PRO A 359 7.16 5.58 9.79
C PRO A 359 8.25 6.62 10.03
N LEU A 360 9.45 6.43 9.43
CA LEU A 360 10.56 7.36 9.57
C LEU A 360 10.22 8.74 9.00
N GLY A 361 9.65 8.77 7.81
CA GLY A 361 9.20 10.01 7.18
C GLY A 361 8.08 10.70 7.95
N LEU A 362 7.10 9.92 8.42
CA LEU A 362 5.95 10.41 9.17
C LEU A 362 6.36 11.06 10.49
N LEU A 363 7.29 10.45 11.25
CA LEU A 363 7.78 10.98 12.52
C LEU A 363 8.49 12.34 12.37
N VAL A 364 9.06 12.62 11.20
CA VAL A 364 9.75 13.90 10.93
C VAL A 364 8.80 14.94 10.33
N ALA A 365 7.94 14.55 9.40
CA ALA A 365 7.13 15.47 8.61
C ALA A 365 6.11 16.25 9.46
N GLY A 366 5.45 15.59 10.42
CA GLY A 366 4.46 16.26 11.28
C GLY A 366 5.03 17.36 12.14
N PRO A 367 6.04 17.07 13.00
CA PRO A 367 6.70 18.10 13.78
C PRO A 367 7.30 19.23 12.93
N LEU A 368 7.85 18.91 11.76
CA LEU A 368 8.38 19.91 10.84
C LEU A 368 7.28 20.81 10.28
N ALA A 369 6.11 20.25 9.96
CA ALA A 369 4.97 21.02 9.46
C ALA A 369 4.42 21.98 10.52
N ASP A 370 4.35 21.54 11.78
CA ASP A 370 3.91 22.40 12.88
C ASP A 370 4.94 23.50 13.22
N ALA A 371 6.25 23.22 13.07
CA ALA A 371 7.30 24.18 13.40
C ALA A 371 7.63 25.16 12.25
N ALA A 372 7.70 24.69 11.01
CA ALA A 372 8.18 25.47 9.86
C ALA A 372 7.07 25.79 8.83
N GLY A 373 5.86 25.24 9.02
CA GLY A 373 4.73 25.40 8.13
C GLY A 373 4.73 24.44 6.94
N LEU A 374 3.55 24.34 6.31
CA LEU A 374 3.28 23.33 5.26
C LEU A 374 4.19 23.49 4.04
N THR A 375 4.33 24.71 3.50
CA THR A 375 5.12 24.94 2.27
C THR A 375 6.58 24.53 2.44
N VAL A 376 7.20 24.90 3.58
CA VAL A 376 8.59 24.52 3.86
C VAL A 376 8.72 23.03 3.99
N THR A 377 7.78 22.37 4.67
CA THR A 377 7.80 20.92 4.85
C THR A 377 7.57 20.19 3.52
N PHE A 378 6.62 20.62 2.70
CA PHE A 378 6.43 20.06 1.37
C PHE A 378 7.72 20.18 0.53
N MET A 379 8.38 21.36 0.54
CA MET A 379 9.65 21.54 -0.18
C MET A 379 10.77 20.66 0.38
N ALA A 380 10.88 20.56 1.71
CA ALA A 380 11.91 19.75 2.36
C ALA A 380 11.76 18.26 2.01
N LEU A 381 10.56 17.78 1.73
CA LEU A 381 10.30 16.42 1.30
C LEU A 381 10.40 16.25 -0.23
N ALA A 382 9.86 17.19 -1.01
CA ALA A 382 9.78 17.09 -2.47
C ALA A 382 11.13 17.31 -3.17
N VAL A 383 11.94 18.26 -2.72
CA VAL A 383 13.24 18.57 -3.35
C VAL A 383 14.18 17.36 -3.29
N PRO A 384 14.35 16.64 -2.18
CA PRO A 384 15.17 15.43 -2.17
C PRO A 384 14.66 14.32 -3.08
N ILE A 385 13.35 14.18 -3.28
CA ILE A 385 12.79 13.23 -4.25
C ILE A 385 13.28 13.55 -5.66
N LEU A 386 13.23 14.83 -6.07
CA LEU A 386 13.74 15.27 -7.35
C LEU A 386 15.26 15.05 -7.46
N VAL A 387 16.01 15.32 -6.40
CA VAL A 387 17.46 15.09 -6.35
C VAL A 387 17.78 13.60 -6.52
N VAL A 388 17.01 12.70 -5.89
CA VAL A 388 17.13 11.24 -6.09
C VAL A 388 16.92 10.89 -7.57
N GLY A 389 15.91 11.46 -8.23
CA GLY A 389 15.67 11.28 -9.66
C GLY A 389 16.86 11.74 -10.52
N LEU A 390 17.46 12.90 -10.22
CA LEU A 390 18.63 13.43 -10.91
C LEU A 390 19.87 12.55 -10.69
N VAL A 391 20.12 12.14 -9.45
CA VAL A 391 21.23 11.22 -9.12
C VAL A 391 21.06 9.88 -9.82
N ALA A 392 19.84 9.34 -9.88
CA ALA A 392 19.54 8.10 -10.58
C ALA A 392 19.95 8.11 -12.05
N CYS A 393 19.89 9.26 -12.74
CA CYS A 393 20.33 9.39 -14.13
C CYS A 393 21.83 9.06 -14.32
N GLY A 394 22.65 9.39 -13.31
CA GLY A 394 24.09 9.15 -13.31
C GLY A 394 24.51 7.75 -12.87
N LEU A 395 23.61 6.96 -12.25
CA LEU A 395 23.97 5.67 -11.66
C LEU A 395 24.23 4.58 -12.72
N PRO A 396 25.46 4.01 -12.76
CA PRO A 396 25.80 2.94 -13.70
C PRO A 396 25.00 1.65 -13.46
N SER A 397 24.60 1.36 -12.20
CA SER A 397 23.81 0.19 -11.82
C SER A 397 22.47 0.11 -12.52
N LEU A 398 21.84 1.24 -12.83
CA LEU A 398 20.58 1.28 -13.59
C LEU A 398 20.73 0.96 -15.07
N ARG A 399 21.95 0.94 -15.62
CA ARG A 399 22.21 0.46 -17.00
C ARG A 399 21.97 -1.05 -17.11
N GLU A 400 22.08 -1.78 -16.00
CA GLU A 400 21.82 -3.21 -15.94
C GLU A 400 20.35 -3.57 -16.17
N LEU A 401 19.41 -2.62 -16.03
CA LEU A 401 17.98 -2.82 -16.30
C LEU A 401 17.69 -3.22 -17.76
N ASP A 402 18.53 -2.77 -18.70
CA ASP A 402 18.37 -3.02 -20.12
C ASP A 402 19.17 -4.24 -20.62
N ARG A 403 19.95 -4.90 -19.72
CA ARG A 403 20.68 -6.13 -20.05
C ARG A 403 19.76 -7.33 -20.02
N ALA A 404 20.13 -8.39 -20.75
CA ALA A 404 19.43 -9.67 -20.72
C ALA A 404 19.33 -10.22 -19.27
N PRO A 405 18.22 -10.92 -18.93
CA PRO A 405 18.06 -11.53 -17.60
C PRO A 405 19.17 -12.55 -17.32
N GLU A 406 19.70 -12.57 -16.10
CA GLU A 406 20.75 -13.53 -15.68
C GLU A 406 20.21 -14.94 -15.47
N PHE A 407 18.91 -15.05 -15.13
CA PHE A 407 18.19 -16.29 -14.82
C PHE A 407 16.98 -16.47 -15.75
N ALA A 408 17.20 -16.36 -17.08
CA ALA A 408 16.15 -16.39 -18.09
C ALA A 408 15.58 -17.79 -18.36
N GLU A 409 16.32 -18.86 -18.04
CA GLU A 409 15.90 -20.25 -18.32
C GLU A 409 14.60 -20.65 -17.62
N ASP A 410 14.25 -19.98 -16.49
CA ASP A 410 13.00 -20.22 -15.77
C ASP A 410 11.81 -19.40 -16.30
N ALA A 411 12.04 -18.36 -17.11
CA ALA A 411 10.98 -17.48 -17.57
C ALA A 411 10.25 -17.98 -18.83
N GLU A 412 10.89 -18.81 -19.66
CA GLU A 412 10.29 -19.35 -20.86
C GLU A 412 9.28 -20.47 -20.58
N SER A 413 9.35 -21.10 -19.40
CA SER A 413 8.39 -22.13 -19.00
C SER A 413 7.01 -21.58 -18.59
N PHE A 414 6.84 -20.26 -18.45
CA PHE A 414 5.58 -19.59 -18.07
C PHE A 414 4.86 -18.90 -19.23
N GLY A 415 5.39 -19.00 -20.47
CA GLY A 415 4.86 -18.32 -21.64
C GLY A 415 4.42 -19.25 -22.79
N ALA A 416 4.35 -20.56 -22.57
CA ALA A 416 3.84 -21.54 -23.54
C ALA A 416 2.44 -22.02 -23.16
#